data_8f88b2e552c5d85edf21ddfed23efc12
#
_entry.id   8f88b2e552c5d85edf21ddfed23efc12
#
_cell.length_a   1.000
_cell.length_b   1.000
_cell.length_c   1.000
_cell.angle_alpha   90.00
_cell.angle_beta   90.00
_cell.angle_gamma   90.00
#
_symmetry.space_group_name_H-M   'P 1'
#
loop_
_entity.id
_entity.type
_entity.pdbx_description
1 polymer ?
#
loop_
_entity_poly.entity_id
_entity_poly.type
_entity_poly.pdbx_seq_one_letter_code
_entity_poly.pdbx_strand_id
1 'polypeptide(L)'
;MERWDAYRVALEPMEGRTLVRGDDIPQDCYHLVCEVLVRHRDGSYLLMQRDPRKRFGGQWEATAGGSALQGETPLDCARRELLEETGIAGGELRELGRVVCEENRSVYVDFLCLTDWDKQDVRLQAGETSAYRWAFAEEIARMGRDELVTKRMQVFVDELRP
;
A
#
# COMPACT_ATOMS: atom_id res chain seq x y z
N MET A 1 -0.25 17.56 -12.60
CA MET A 1 -0.18 17.70 -11.12
C MET A 1 -1.27 16.80 -10.54
N GLU A 2 -0.88 15.86 -9.70
CA GLU A 2 -1.80 14.85 -9.16
C GLU A 2 -2.79 15.49 -8.19
N ARG A 3 -4.07 15.12 -8.34
CA ARG A 3 -5.18 15.63 -7.53
C ARG A 3 -5.83 14.50 -6.77
N TRP A 4 -6.26 14.80 -5.53
CA TRP A 4 -6.94 13.90 -4.63
C TRP A 4 -8.27 14.49 -4.19
N ASP A 5 -9.22 13.63 -3.86
CA ASP A 5 -10.41 14.05 -3.14
C ASP A 5 -10.08 14.30 -1.67
N ALA A 6 -10.73 15.29 -1.08
CA ALA A 6 -10.67 15.52 0.36
C ALA A 6 -11.74 14.69 1.07
N TYR A 7 -11.38 14.14 2.22
CA TYR A 7 -12.25 13.31 3.04
C TYR A 7 -12.33 13.84 4.47
N ARG A 8 -13.45 13.56 5.14
CA ARG A 8 -13.52 13.56 6.61
C ARG A 8 -12.82 12.32 7.16
N VAL A 9 -12.53 12.30 8.45
CA VAL A 9 -11.85 11.17 9.10
C VAL A 9 -12.58 9.83 8.92
N ALA A 10 -13.89 9.82 8.80
CA ALA A 10 -14.69 8.63 8.53
C ALA A 10 -14.73 8.20 7.05
N LEU A 11 -13.87 8.77 6.20
CA LEU A 11 -13.86 8.59 4.75
C LEU A 11 -15.14 9.04 4.04
N GLU A 12 -15.81 10.04 4.58
CA GLU A 12 -16.90 10.73 3.89
C GLU A 12 -16.30 11.76 2.93
N PRO A 13 -16.58 11.69 1.62
CA PRO A 13 -16.08 12.67 0.66
C PRO A 13 -16.56 14.08 1.00
N MET A 14 -15.68 15.06 0.86
CA MET A 14 -16.03 16.47 0.99
C MET A 14 -16.28 17.05 -0.41
N GLU A 15 -17.55 17.13 -0.81
CA GLU A 15 -17.96 17.58 -2.15
C GLU A 15 -17.30 18.90 -2.55
N GLY A 16 -16.77 18.95 -3.77
CA GLY A 16 -16.16 20.13 -4.35
C GLY A 16 -14.81 20.51 -3.75
N ARG A 17 -14.26 19.73 -2.85
CA ARG A 17 -12.96 19.98 -2.23
C ARG A 17 -11.89 19.02 -2.75
N THR A 18 -10.89 19.60 -3.41
CA THR A 18 -9.77 18.88 -4.01
C THR A 18 -8.46 19.24 -3.31
N LEU A 19 -7.62 18.25 -3.09
CA LEU A 19 -6.25 18.39 -2.62
C LEU A 19 -5.28 18.21 -3.78
N VAL A 20 -4.08 18.77 -3.66
CA VAL A 20 -3.03 18.69 -4.68
C VAL A 20 -1.79 18.11 -4.04
N ARG A 21 -1.18 17.13 -4.71
CA ARG A 21 0.06 16.49 -4.23
C ARG A 21 1.18 17.53 -4.12
N GLY A 22 1.78 17.58 -2.94
CA GLY A 22 2.86 18.52 -2.62
C GLY A 22 2.41 19.77 -1.87
N ASP A 23 1.11 20.04 -1.82
CA ASP A 23 0.56 21.11 -0.98
C ASP A 23 0.28 20.61 0.44
N ASP A 24 0.23 21.53 1.41
CA ASP A 24 -0.17 21.22 2.78
C ASP A 24 -1.66 20.80 2.82
N ILE A 25 -1.93 19.67 3.48
CA ILE A 25 -3.30 19.21 3.68
C ILE A 25 -3.91 19.99 4.86
N PRO A 26 -5.06 20.68 4.65
CA PRO A 26 -5.72 21.41 5.72
C PRO A 26 -6.12 20.53 6.90
N GLN A 27 -6.15 21.12 8.12
CA GLN A 27 -6.39 20.37 9.35
C GLN A 27 -7.78 19.75 9.48
N ASP A 28 -8.73 20.20 8.69
CA ASP A 28 -10.12 19.74 8.72
C ASP A 28 -10.42 18.61 7.72
N CYS A 29 -9.41 18.16 6.97
CA CYS A 29 -9.57 17.09 6.00
C CYS A 29 -8.37 16.13 5.93
N TYR A 30 -8.58 15.04 5.23
CA TYR A 30 -7.61 13.95 5.02
C TYR A 30 -7.58 13.59 3.54
N HIS A 31 -6.48 12.98 3.09
CA HIS A 31 -6.48 12.26 1.83
C HIS A 31 -6.52 10.75 2.05
N LEU A 32 -6.98 10.02 1.05
CA LEU A 32 -7.06 8.56 1.07
C LEU A 32 -5.76 7.96 0.55
N VAL A 33 -5.23 6.99 1.29
CA VAL A 33 -4.11 6.15 0.87
C VAL A 33 -4.55 4.70 0.93
N CYS A 34 -4.25 3.92 -0.09
CA CYS A 34 -4.52 2.50 -0.10
C CYS A 34 -3.21 1.71 -0.10
N GLU A 35 -3.16 0.67 0.71
CA GLU A 35 -2.05 -0.27 0.74
C GLU A 35 -2.55 -1.70 0.52
N VAL A 36 -1.84 -2.48 -0.27
CA VAL A 36 -2.20 -3.85 -0.64
C VAL A 36 -1.12 -4.81 -0.19
N LEU A 37 -1.44 -5.66 0.77
CA LEU A 37 -0.63 -6.81 1.14
C LEU A 37 -0.93 -7.95 0.16
N VAL A 38 0.06 -8.44 -0.55
CA VAL A 38 -0.13 -9.50 -1.55
C VAL A 38 0.28 -10.84 -0.97
N ARG A 39 -0.67 -11.77 -0.89
CA ARG A 39 -0.46 -13.14 -0.45
C ARG A 39 -0.69 -14.12 -1.62
N HIS A 40 0.31 -14.91 -1.90
CA HIS A 40 0.20 -16.02 -2.84
C HIS A 40 -0.51 -17.22 -2.19
N ARG A 41 -1.16 -18.06 -3.00
CA ARG A 41 -1.91 -19.25 -2.50
C ARG A 41 -1.05 -20.26 -1.75
N ASP A 42 0.27 -20.27 -1.96
CA ASP A 42 1.20 -21.11 -1.19
C ASP A 42 1.50 -20.57 0.23
N GLY A 43 0.94 -19.41 0.58
CA GLY A 43 1.09 -18.78 1.89
C GLY A 43 2.21 -17.73 1.98
N SER A 44 3.02 -17.55 0.93
CA SER A 44 4.05 -16.50 0.91
C SER A 44 3.48 -15.13 0.56
N TYR A 45 4.17 -14.08 1.00
CA TYR A 45 3.85 -12.68 0.77
C TYR A 45 4.88 -12.03 -0.14
N LEU A 46 4.42 -11.10 -0.98
CA LEU A 46 5.30 -10.30 -1.83
C LEU A 46 5.96 -9.20 -1.01
N LEU A 47 7.28 -9.11 -1.10
CA LEU A 47 8.07 -7.99 -0.59
C LEU A 47 8.69 -7.25 -1.78
N MET A 48 8.54 -5.93 -1.79
CA MET A 48 9.13 -5.04 -2.77
C MET A 48 10.25 -4.24 -2.11
N GLN A 49 11.42 -4.14 -2.75
CA GLN A 49 12.52 -3.33 -2.23
C GLN A 49 12.45 -1.92 -2.79
N ARG A 50 12.47 -0.93 -1.92
CA ARG A 50 12.42 0.49 -2.32
C ARG A 50 13.66 0.86 -3.13
N ASP A 51 13.46 1.66 -4.18
CA ASP A 51 14.57 2.23 -4.95
C ASP A 51 15.54 2.97 -4.01
N PRO A 52 16.86 2.79 -4.14
CA PRO A 52 17.86 3.44 -3.28
C PRO A 52 17.76 4.97 -3.19
N ARG A 53 17.14 5.61 -4.18
CA ARG A 53 16.96 7.06 -4.23
C ARG A 53 15.79 7.58 -3.41
N LYS A 54 14.90 6.70 -2.97
CA LYS A 54 13.73 7.06 -2.15
C LYS A 54 14.08 7.16 -0.67
N ARG A 55 13.22 7.82 0.10
CA ARG A 55 13.25 7.74 1.56
C ARG A 55 13.15 6.27 1.97
N PHE A 56 13.99 5.83 2.90
CA PHE A 56 14.15 4.41 3.28
C PHE A 56 14.58 3.49 2.12
N GLY A 57 15.36 4.01 1.18
CA GLY A 57 15.88 3.25 0.06
C GLY A 57 16.61 1.97 0.49
N GLY A 58 16.40 0.88 -0.24
CA GLY A 58 16.96 -0.43 0.05
C GLY A 58 16.19 -1.25 1.09
N GLN A 59 15.24 -0.64 1.83
CA GLN A 59 14.37 -1.39 2.74
C GLN A 59 13.24 -2.08 1.96
N TRP A 60 12.67 -3.12 2.58
CA TRP A 60 11.57 -3.89 2.02
C TRP A 60 10.23 -3.34 2.47
N GLU A 61 9.27 -3.32 1.57
CA GLU A 61 7.86 -3.05 1.83
C GLU A 61 7.04 -4.32 1.62
N ALA A 62 6.18 -4.63 2.58
CA ALA A 62 5.26 -5.75 2.46
C ALA A 62 3.98 -5.38 1.66
N THR A 63 3.87 -4.13 1.23
CA THR A 63 2.70 -3.62 0.52
C THR A 63 3.08 -2.90 -0.76
N ALA A 64 2.16 -2.94 -1.73
CA ALA A 64 2.08 -1.99 -2.83
C ALA A 64 1.01 -0.94 -2.48
N GLY A 65 1.25 0.34 -2.75
CA GLY A 65 0.24 1.33 -2.42
C GLY A 65 0.62 2.78 -2.63
N GLY A 66 -0.39 3.62 -2.60
CA GLY A 66 -0.26 5.06 -2.78
C GLY A 66 -1.54 5.82 -2.56
N SER A 67 -1.51 7.10 -2.89
CA SER A 67 -2.64 8.01 -2.73
C SER A 67 -3.72 7.77 -3.78
N ALA A 68 -4.98 7.75 -3.36
CA ALA A 68 -6.10 7.68 -4.28
C ALA A 68 -6.19 8.96 -5.12
N LEU A 69 -6.34 8.79 -6.42
CA LEU A 69 -6.58 9.88 -7.35
C LEU A 69 -8.02 10.40 -7.21
N GLN A 70 -8.25 11.62 -7.66
CA GLN A 70 -9.57 12.22 -7.64
C GLN A 70 -10.60 11.34 -8.36
N GLY A 71 -11.68 11.01 -7.67
CA GLY A 71 -12.76 10.16 -8.18
C GLY A 71 -12.54 8.66 -8.01
N GLU A 72 -11.39 8.22 -7.49
CA GLU A 72 -11.16 6.80 -7.21
C GLU A 72 -11.86 6.37 -5.91
N THR A 73 -12.46 5.19 -5.94
CA THR A 73 -12.83 4.48 -4.72
C THR A 73 -11.59 3.85 -4.06
N PRO A 74 -11.64 3.47 -2.77
CA PRO A 74 -10.52 2.74 -2.14
C PRO A 74 -10.11 1.48 -2.93
N LEU A 75 -11.09 0.74 -3.47
CA LEU A 75 -10.83 -0.46 -4.23
C LEU A 75 -10.17 -0.17 -5.59
N ASP A 76 -10.58 0.91 -6.27
CA ASP A 76 -9.98 1.32 -7.55
C ASP A 76 -8.53 1.76 -7.35
N CYS A 77 -8.27 2.56 -6.32
CA CYS A 77 -6.92 2.93 -5.93
C CYS A 77 -6.05 1.70 -5.63
N ALA A 78 -6.53 0.78 -4.81
CA ALA A 78 -5.81 -0.44 -4.47
C ALA A 78 -5.45 -1.28 -5.72
N ARG A 79 -6.38 -1.42 -6.66
CA ARG A 79 -6.14 -2.14 -7.92
C ARG A 79 -5.13 -1.45 -8.82
N ARG A 80 -5.22 -0.13 -8.94
CA ARG A 80 -4.28 0.65 -9.75
C ARG A 80 -2.88 0.55 -9.18
N GLU A 81 -2.70 0.81 -7.89
CA GLU A 81 -1.39 0.75 -7.23
C GLU A 81 -0.77 -0.66 -7.31
N LEU A 82 -1.58 -1.70 -7.07
CA LEU A 82 -1.12 -3.08 -7.22
C LEU A 82 -0.58 -3.36 -8.63
N LEU A 83 -1.32 -2.93 -9.66
CA LEU A 83 -0.92 -3.10 -11.05
C LEU A 83 0.34 -2.29 -11.40
N GLU A 84 0.39 -1.02 -10.99
CA GLU A 84 1.50 -0.11 -11.30
C GLU A 84 2.81 -0.54 -10.66
N GLU A 85 2.78 -0.92 -9.39
CA GLU A 85 3.99 -1.25 -8.63
C GLU A 85 4.46 -2.70 -8.83
N THR A 86 3.56 -3.63 -9.14
CA THR A 86 3.90 -5.06 -9.17
C THR A 86 3.60 -5.77 -10.50
N GLY A 87 2.82 -5.16 -11.37
CA GLY A 87 2.31 -5.79 -12.59
C GLY A 87 1.19 -6.80 -12.37
N ILE A 88 0.80 -7.06 -11.11
CA ILE A 88 -0.25 -8.02 -10.79
C ILE A 88 -1.61 -7.45 -11.16
N ALA A 89 -2.28 -8.10 -12.10
CA ALA A 89 -3.63 -7.78 -12.54
C ALA A 89 -4.61 -8.86 -12.05
N GLY A 90 -5.59 -8.46 -11.28
CA GLY A 90 -6.60 -9.40 -10.74
C GLY A 90 -6.23 -9.91 -9.35
N GLY A 91 -6.88 -11.01 -8.95
CA GLY A 91 -6.85 -11.50 -7.58
C GLY A 91 -8.05 -11.01 -6.76
N GLU A 92 -8.29 -11.65 -5.64
CA GLU A 92 -9.33 -11.26 -4.69
C GLU A 92 -8.79 -10.20 -3.74
N LEU A 93 -9.37 -8.99 -3.78
CA LEU A 93 -9.04 -7.91 -2.87
C LEU A 93 -10.08 -7.85 -1.74
N ARG A 94 -9.61 -7.95 -0.51
CA ARG A 94 -10.42 -7.85 0.71
C ARG A 94 -9.87 -6.75 1.61
N GLU A 95 -10.72 -5.82 2.03
CA GLU A 95 -10.36 -4.80 3.01
C GLU A 95 -10.03 -5.47 4.36
N LEU A 96 -8.87 -5.14 4.90
CA LEU A 96 -8.38 -5.61 6.21
C LEU A 96 -8.74 -4.63 7.32
N GLY A 97 -8.66 -3.34 7.05
CA GLY A 97 -8.94 -2.31 8.03
C GLY A 97 -8.57 -0.91 7.56
N ARG A 98 -8.77 0.04 8.47
CA ARG A 98 -8.50 1.46 8.24
C ARG A 98 -7.69 2.04 9.39
N VAL A 99 -6.74 2.90 9.06
CA VAL A 99 -5.89 3.57 10.05
C VAL A 99 -5.82 5.06 9.72
N VAL A 100 -6.08 5.91 10.72
CA VAL A 100 -5.91 7.36 10.59
C VAL A 100 -4.50 7.74 11.02
N CYS A 101 -3.80 8.48 10.16
CA CYS A 101 -2.52 9.09 10.47
C CYS A 101 -2.68 10.60 10.55
N GLU A 102 -2.68 11.14 11.76
CA GLU A 102 -2.86 12.58 12.00
C GLU A 102 -1.65 13.40 11.53
N GLU A 103 -0.46 12.83 11.60
CA GLU A 103 0.79 13.51 11.24
C GLU A 103 0.80 13.97 9.78
N ASN A 104 0.35 13.13 8.87
CA ASN A 104 0.30 13.41 7.44
C ASN A 104 -1.11 13.59 6.88
N ARG A 105 -2.11 13.67 7.76
CA ARG A 105 -3.52 13.87 7.41
C ARG A 105 -4.02 12.85 6.39
N SER A 106 -3.75 11.56 6.65
CA SER A 106 -4.12 10.46 5.77
C SER A 106 -5.04 9.48 6.46
N VAL A 107 -5.99 8.94 5.71
CA VAL A 107 -6.71 7.72 6.10
C VAL A 107 -6.19 6.60 5.21
N TYR A 108 -5.56 5.61 5.82
CA TYR A 108 -5.10 4.40 5.16
C TYR A 108 -6.21 3.37 5.13
N VAL A 109 -6.44 2.79 3.97
CA VAL A 109 -7.30 1.61 3.79
C VAL A 109 -6.42 0.47 3.31
N ASP A 110 -6.32 -0.56 4.13
CA ASP A 110 -5.46 -1.71 3.89
C ASP A 110 -6.25 -2.85 3.27
N PHE A 111 -5.68 -3.47 2.24
CA PHE A 111 -6.26 -4.61 1.53
C PHE A 111 -5.34 -5.82 1.57
N LEU A 112 -5.93 -7.00 1.58
CA LEU A 112 -5.27 -8.26 1.23
C LEU A 112 -5.63 -8.63 -0.20
N CYS A 113 -4.63 -8.84 -1.04
CA CYS A 113 -4.77 -9.48 -2.33
C CYS A 113 -4.38 -10.96 -2.22
N LEU A 114 -5.34 -11.85 -2.42
CA LEU A 114 -5.06 -13.28 -2.54
C LEU A 114 -4.93 -13.63 -4.02
N THR A 115 -3.79 -14.17 -4.43
CA THR A 115 -3.47 -14.42 -5.83
C THR A 115 -2.76 -15.75 -6.06
N ASP A 116 -2.87 -16.27 -7.27
CA ASP A 116 -2.07 -17.36 -7.84
C ASP A 116 -1.14 -16.87 -8.98
N TRP A 117 -0.85 -15.56 -9.00
CA TRP A 117 0.03 -14.94 -9.99
C TRP A 117 1.38 -15.66 -10.06
N ASP A 118 1.92 -15.81 -11.27
CA ASP A 118 3.26 -16.38 -11.40
C ASP A 118 4.28 -15.53 -10.64
N LYS A 119 4.94 -16.12 -9.67
CA LYS A 119 5.91 -15.45 -8.81
C LYS A 119 7.08 -14.83 -9.56
N GLN A 120 7.37 -15.31 -10.77
CA GLN A 120 8.45 -14.82 -11.63
C GLN A 120 7.99 -13.68 -12.54
N ASP A 121 6.71 -13.42 -12.66
CA ASP A 121 6.13 -12.37 -13.53
C ASP A 121 5.75 -11.10 -12.76
N VAL A 122 6.41 -10.82 -11.65
CA VAL A 122 6.31 -9.54 -10.94
C VAL A 122 7.15 -8.50 -11.66
N ARG A 123 6.55 -7.35 -11.93
CA ARG A 123 7.20 -6.24 -12.64
C ARG A 123 7.50 -5.11 -11.68
N LEU A 124 8.74 -4.63 -11.73
CA LEU A 124 9.17 -3.49 -10.91
C LEU A 124 8.78 -2.18 -11.59
N GLN A 125 8.23 -1.26 -10.81
CA GLN A 125 8.01 0.12 -11.26
C GLN A 125 9.33 0.90 -11.20
N ALA A 126 9.79 1.37 -12.36
CA ALA A 126 11.03 2.12 -12.45
C ALA A 126 11.02 3.39 -11.59
N GLY A 127 12.03 3.53 -10.74
CA GLY A 127 12.16 4.66 -9.83
C GLY A 127 11.40 4.51 -8.50
N GLU A 128 10.56 3.48 -8.38
CA GLU A 128 9.84 3.16 -7.14
C GLU A 128 10.47 1.97 -6.43
N THR A 129 10.72 0.88 -7.16
CA THR A 129 11.23 -0.38 -6.63
C THR A 129 12.43 -0.88 -7.41
N SER A 130 13.37 -1.57 -6.73
CA SER A 130 14.62 -2.09 -7.30
C SER A 130 14.72 -3.62 -7.32
N ALA A 131 13.94 -4.30 -6.49
CA ALA A 131 13.88 -5.76 -6.41
C ALA A 131 12.57 -6.22 -5.80
N TYR A 132 12.27 -7.51 -5.92
CA TYR A 132 11.19 -8.16 -5.20
C TYR A 132 11.62 -9.54 -4.70
N ARG A 133 10.92 -10.04 -3.70
CA ARG A 133 11.01 -11.43 -3.25
C ARG A 133 9.71 -11.88 -2.61
N TRP A 134 9.52 -13.18 -2.50
CA TRP A 134 8.42 -13.79 -1.76
C TRP A 134 8.95 -14.34 -0.43
N ALA A 135 8.26 -14.08 0.65
CA ALA A 135 8.66 -14.48 2.00
C ALA A 135 7.45 -15.00 2.77
N PHE A 136 7.67 -15.95 3.67
CA PHE A 136 6.63 -16.45 4.56
C PHE A 136 6.45 -15.53 5.77
N ALA A 137 5.28 -15.61 6.41
CA ALA A 137 4.92 -14.76 7.55
C ALA A 137 5.96 -14.78 8.67
N GLU A 138 6.54 -15.94 8.98
CA GLU A 138 7.57 -16.12 10.01
C GLU A 138 8.85 -15.35 9.69
N GLU A 139 9.21 -15.26 8.43
CA GLU A 139 10.37 -14.51 7.97
C GLU A 139 10.11 -13.01 8.12
N ILE A 140 8.96 -12.54 7.64
CA ILE A 140 8.56 -11.12 7.72
C ILE A 140 8.45 -10.67 9.20
N ALA A 141 7.90 -11.51 10.07
CA ALA A 141 7.76 -11.21 11.49
C ALA A 141 9.08 -11.03 12.23
N ARG A 142 10.19 -11.58 11.69
CA ARG A 142 11.54 -11.41 12.24
C ARG A 142 12.28 -10.20 11.70
N MET A 143 11.77 -9.57 10.63
CA MET A 143 12.42 -8.41 10.03
C MET A 143 12.39 -7.21 10.97
N GLY A 144 13.53 -6.53 11.08
CA GLY A 144 13.68 -5.31 11.86
C GLY A 144 13.16 -4.06 11.14
N ARG A 145 13.22 -2.90 11.83
CA ARG A 145 12.85 -1.61 11.24
C ARG A 145 13.83 -1.13 10.17
N ASP A 146 15.04 -1.61 10.22
CA ASP A 146 16.10 -1.36 9.25
C ASP A 146 15.94 -2.19 7.98
N GLU A 147 15.12 -3.25 8.03
CA GLU A 147 14.84 -4.12 6.91
C GLU A 147 13.46 -3.88 6.31
N LEU A 148 12.43 -3.65 7.14
CA LEU A 148 11.04 -3.50 6.72
C LEU A 148 10.51 -2.10 7.03
N VAL A 149 10.05 -1.37 6.03
CA VAL A 149 9.57 0.01 6.15
C VAL A 149 8.36 0.12 7.08
N THR A 150 7.41 -0.78 6.96
CA THR A 150 6.12 -0.68 7.62
C THR A 150 5.92 -1.78 8.66
N LYS A 151 6.10 -1.45 9.95
CA LYS A 151 5.78 -2.39 11.03
C LYS A 151 4.31 -2.76 11.13
N ARG A 152 3.42 -1.86 10.71
CA ARG A 152 1.98 -2.13 10.67
C ARG A 152 1.68 -3.39 9.85
N MET A 153 2.40 -3.60 8.75
CA MET A 153 2.22 -4.79 7.92
C MET A 153 2.74 -6.07 8.58
N GLN A 154 3.73 -5.99 9.47
CA GLN A 154 4.11 -7.15 10.29
C GLN A 154 2.95 -7.60 11.18
N VAL A 155 2.23 -6.66 11.80
CA VAL A 155 1.06 -6.97 12.64
C VAL A 155 -0.02 -7.68 11.82
N PHE A 156 -0.36 -7.17 10.63
CA PHE A 156 -1.33 -7.83 9.76
C PHE A 156 -0.88 -9.22 9.31
N VAL A 157 0.40 -9.39 9.00
CA VAL A 157 0.94 -10.71 8.64
C VAL A 157 0.85 -11.67 9.82
N ASP A 158 1.13 -11.21 11.05
CA ASP A 158 1.01 -12.01 12.26
C ASP A 158 -0.44 -12.42 12.55
N GLU A 159 -1.40 -11.51 12.35
CA GLU A 159 -2.83 -11.78 12.50
C GLU A 159 -3.37 -12.76 11.44
N LEU A 160 -2.72 -12.86 10.28
CA LEU A 160 -3.13 -13.74 9.17
C LEU A 160 -2.50 -15.14 9.25
N ARG A 161 -1.68 -15.41 10.28
CA ARG A 161 -1.17 -16.77 10.53
C ARG A 161 -2.34 -17.71 10.87
N PRO A 162 -2.31 -18.95 10.37
CA PRO A 162 -3.33 -19.94 10.72
C PRO A 162 -3.25 -20.37 12.18
#